data_bf92aa957123d0cb498b08d67f81ad6d
#
_entry.id   bf92aa957123d0cb498b08d67f81ad6d
#
_cell.length_a   1.000
_cell.length_b   1.000
_cell.length_c   1.000
_cell.angle_alpha   90.00
_cell.angle_beta   90.00
_cell.angle_gamma   90.00
#
_symmetry.space_group_name_H-M   'P 1'
#
loop_
_entity.id
_entity.type
_entity.pdbx_description
1 polymer ?
#
loop_
_entity_poly.entity_id
_entity_poly.type
_entity_poly.pdbx_seq_one_letter_code
_entity_poly.pdbx_strand_id
1 'polypeptide(L)'
;MKRIAISAAILVALSAPAFANHCPKDMAAIDAALAKNPQLSSAQLAEVKKLRAQGEADHKAGKHKESLESLQKAEDILKIPHVM
;
A
#
# COMPACT_ATOMS: atom_id res chain seq x y z
N MET A 1 -38.94 -10.72 2.17
CA MET A 1 -38.88 -9.52 1.70
C MET A 1 -37.55 -8.93 1.90
N LYS A 2 -36.99 -8.62 2.63
CA LYS A 2 -35.83 -7.90 2.79
C LYS A 2 -34.60 -8.65 2.49
N ARG A 3 -34.54 -9.86 2.39
CA ARG A 3 -33.33 -10.54 2.18
C ARG A 3 -32.74 -10.33 0.85
N ILE A 4 -33.41 -9.81 -0.05
CA ILE A 4 -32.95 -9.75 -1.41
C ILE A 4 -31.75 -8.88 -1.64
N ALA A 5 -31.63 -7.82 -0.91
CA ALA A 5 -30.58 -6.86 -1.15
C ALA A 5 -29.18 -7.40 -0.94
N ILE A 6 -29.07 -8.52 -0.28
CA ILE A 6 -27.77 -9.03 0.06
C ILE A 6 -26.93 -9.48 -1.10
N SER A 7 -27.55 -10.00 -2.11
CA SER A 7 -26.76 -10.55 -3.23
C SER A 7 -25.95 -9.53 -3.97
N ALA A 8 -26.37 -8.30 -3.98
CA ALA A 8 -25.65 -7.29 -4.74
C ALA A 8 -24.24 -7.05 -4.24
N ALA A 9 -24.05 -7.19 -2.96
CA ALA A 9 -22.73 -6.91 -2.38
C ALA A 9 -21.66 -7.87 -2.85
N ILE A 10 -22.04 -9.06 -3.17
CA ILE A 10 -21.07 -10.07 -3.58
C ILE A 10 -20.41 -9.75 -4.89
N LEU A 11 -21.16 -9.19 -5.81
CA LEU A 11 -20.63 -8.88 -7.13
C LEU A 11 -19.53 -7.85 -7.07
N VAL A 12 -19.64 -6.91 -6.16
CA VAL A 12 -18.66 -5.86 -6.05
C VAL A 12 -17.31 -6.42 -5.62
N ALA A 13 -17.33 -7.39 -4.74
CA ALA A 13 -16.09 -7.96 -4.23
C ALA A 13 -15.28 -8.64 -5.32
N LEU A 14 -15.93 -9.11 -6.36
CA LEU A 14 -15.25 -9.82 -7.42
C LEU A 14 -14.53 -8.92 -8.40
N SER A 15 -14.79 -7.63 -8.33
CA SER A 15 -14.15 -6.71 -9.26
C SER A 15 -13.02 -5.93 -8.62
N ALA A 16 -12.32 -6.53 -7.69
CA ALA A 16 -11.18 -5.88 -7.05
C ALA A 16 -10.13 -5.52 -8.10
N PRO A 17 -9.63 -4.29 -8.08
CA PRO A 17 -8.64 -3.87 -9.07
C PRO A 17 -7.28 -4.51 -8.82
N ALA A 18 -6.47 -4.56 -9.86
CA ALA A 18 -5.14 -5.16 -9.77
C ALA A 18 -4.24 -4.42 -8.78
N PHE A 19 -4.47 -3.13 -8.58
CA PHE A 19 -3.66 -2.35 -7.65
C PHE A 19 -3.67 -2.92 -6.23
N ALA A 20 -4.75 -3.57 -5.84
CA ALA A 20 -4.86 -4.13 -4.50
C ALA A 20 -3.80 -5.20 -4.24
N ASN A 21 -3.30 -5.86 -5.30
CA ASN A 21 -2.28 -6.89 -5.16
C ASN A 21 -0.89 -6.30 -5.01
N HIS A 22 -0.68 -5.12 -5.58
CA HIS A 22 0.64 -4.48 -5.53
C HIS A 22 0.92 -3.84 -4.18
N CYS A 23 -0.09 -3.23 -3.57
CA CYS A 23 0.12 -2.50 -2.32
C CYS A 23 0.65 -3.38 -1.19
N PRO A 24 0.11 -4.59 -0.96
CA PRO A 24 0.68 -5.45 0.08
C PRO A 24 2.12 -5.87 -0.20
N LYS A 25 2.46 -6.09 -1.47
CA LYS A 25 3.83 -6.44 -1.84
C LYS A 25 4.77 -5.29 -1.62
N ASP A 26 4.34 -4.08 -1.98
CA ASP A 26 5.14 -2.88 -1.75
C ASP A 26 5.34 -2.63 -0.27
N MET A 27 4.30 -2.79 0.54
CA MET A 27 4.42 -2.63 1.98
C MET A 27 5.40 -3.62 2.57
N ALA A 28 5.36 -4.87 2.12
CA ALA A 28 6.28 -5.89 2.60
C ALA A 28 7.72 -5.58 2.20
N ALA A 29 7.93 -5.07 0.99
CA ALA A 29 9.26 -4.71 0.53
C ALA A 29 9.83 -3.56 1.36
N ILE A 30 8.99 -2.57 1.67
CA ILE A 30 9.41 -1.44 2.50
C ILE A 30 9.76 -1.92 3.90
N ASP A 31 8.93 -2.77 4.47
CA ASP A 31 9.18 -3.29 5.82
C ASP A 31 10.49 -4.10 5.86
N ALA A 32 10.74 -4.89 4.84
CA ALA A 32 11.97 -5.67 4.77
C ALA A 32 13.18 -4.77 4.65
N ALA A 33 13.08 -3.70 3.85
CA ALA A 33 14.18 -2.76 3.70
C ALA A 33 14.46 -2.02 5.01
N LEU A 34 13.41 -1.63 5.72
CA LEU A 34 13.57 -0.96 7.01
C LEU A 34 14.24 -1.87 8.03
N ALA A 35 13.93 -3.16 7.98
CA ALA A 35 14.51 -4.12 8.91
C ALA A 35 16.02 -4.30 8.69
N LYS A 36 16.52 -3.91 7.53
CA LYS A 36 17.96 -4.02 7.22
C LYS A 36 18.75 -2.78 7.63
N ASN A 37 18.15 -1.90 8.41
CA ASN A 37 18.79 -0.68 8.90
C ASN A 37 19.40 0.14 7.76
N PRO A 38 18.56 0.70 6.87
CA PRO A 38 19.08 1.43 5.73
C PRO A 38 19.84 2.68 6.15
N GLN A 39 20.80 3.07 5.31
CA GLN A 39 21.65 4.23 5.56
C GLN A 39 20.90 5.51 5.18
N LEU A 40 19.94 5.89 5.98
CA LEU A 40 19.12 7.07 5.75
C LEU A 40 19.27 8.04 6.90
N SER A 41 19.11 9.33 6.58
CA SER A 41 19.06 10.34 7.65
C SER A 41 17.78 10.14 8.47
N SER A 42 17.76 10.73 9.65
CA SER A 42 16.57 10.66 10.49
C SER A 42 15.35 11.22 9.78
N ALA A 43 15.53 12.30 9.02
CA ALA A 43 14.43 12.91 8.28
C ALA A 43 13.91 11.97 7.18
N GLN A 44 14.83 11.33 6.46
CA GLN A 44 14.43 10.39 5.41
C GLN A 44 13.73 9.17 5.98
N LEU A 45 14.23 8.67 7.09
CA LEU A 45 13.62 7.53 7.75
C LEU A 45 12.20 7.86 8.22
N ALA A 46 12.02 9.05 8.78
CA ALA A 46 10.69 9.50 9.21
C ALA A 46 9.75 9.62 8.01
N GLU A 47 10.27 10.12 6.89
CA GLU A 47 9.46 10.28 5.70
C GLU A 47 9.03 8.92 5.13
N VAL A 48 9.94 7.95 5.12
CA VAL A 48 9.60 6.59 4.66
C VAL A 48 8.50 6.01 5.52
N LYS A 49 8.61 6.12 6.83
CA LYS A 49 7.60 5.58 7.73
C LYS A 49 6.26 6.28 7.55
N LYS A 50 6.28 7.59 7.32
CA LYS A 50 5.06 8.35 7.07
C LYS A 50 4.39 7.90 5.76
N LEU A 51 5.17 7.74 4.70
CA LEU A 51 4.65 7.31 3.42
C LEU A 51 4.11 5.88 3.49
N ARG A 52 4.78 5.03 4.24
CA ARG A 52 4.33 3.66 4.43
C ARG A 52 2.98 3.64 5.15
N ALA A 53 2.84 4.44 6.20
CA ALA A 53 1.58 4.54 6.95
C ALA A 53 0.46 5.13 6.08
N GLN A 54 0.80 6.15 5.29
CA GLN A 54 -0.15 6.78 4.37
C GLN A 54 -0.63 5.77 3.34
N GLY A 55 0.30 4.99 2.78
CA GLY A 55 -0.06 3.97 1.81
C GLY A 55 -0.98 2.92 2.39
N GLU A 56 -0.72 2.49 3.60
CA GLU A 56 -1.57 1.52 4.26
C GLU A 56 -2.97 2.07 4.51
N ALA A 57 -3.06 3.31 4.99
CA ALA A 57 -4.35 3.94 5.25
C ALA A 57 -5.16 4.08 3.95
N ASP A 58 -4.49 4.51 2.88
CA ASP A 58 -5.16 4.65 1.59
C ASP A 58 -5.61 3.30 1.05
N HIS A 59 -4.79 2.28 1.22
CA HIS A 59 -5.14 0.94 0.79
C HIS A 59 -6.41 0.45 1.49
N LYS A 60 -6.47 0.64 2.80
CA LYS A 60 -7.65 0.23 3.58
C LYS A 60 -8.89 1.05 3.21
N ALA A 61 -8.69 2.29 2.78
CA ALA A 61 -9.78 3.15 2.37
C ALA A 61 -10.25 2.89 0.94
N GLY A 62 -9.61 1.96 0.23
CA GLY A 62 -9.93 1.65 -1.14
C GLY A 62 -9.29 2.58 -2.15
N LYS A 63 -8.41 3.45 -1.72
CA LYS A 63 -7.70 4.38 -2.59
C LYS A 63 -6.41 3.73 -3.08
N HIS A 64 -6.54 2.70 -3.88
CA HIS A 64 -5.40 1.87 -4.27
C HIS A 64 -4.36 2.62 -5.08
N LYS A 65 -4.77 3.52 -5.94
CA LYS A 65 -3.84 4.30 -6.73
C LYS A 65 -3.00 5.22 -5.84
N GLU A 66 -3.64 5.94 -4.94
CA GLU A 66 -2.94 6.83 -4.01
C GLU A 66 -2.04 6.05 -3.07
N SER A 67 -2.51 4.88 -2.64
CA SER A 67 -1.71 4.00 -1.82
C SER A 67 -0.41 3.62 -2.54
N LEU A 68 -0.53 3.18 -3.78
CA LEU A 68 0.62 2.77 -4.55
C LEU A 68 1.61 3.93 -4.75
N GLU A 69 1.09 5.13 -5.03
CA GLU A 69 1.94 6.29 -5.20
C GLU A 69 2.75 6.60 -3.95
N SER A 70 2.12 6.54 -2.78
CA SER A 70 2.82 6.78 -1.53
C SER A 70 3.88 5.73 -1.27
N LEU A 71 3.54 4.47 -1.51
CA LEU A 71 4.48 3.37 -1.29
C LEU A 71 5.65 3.44 -2.24
N GLN A 72 5.42 3.82 -3.49
CA GLN A 72 6.51 3.95 -4.45
C GLN A 72 7.45 5.09 -4.09
N LYS A 73 6.92 6.18 -3.53
CA LYS A 73 7.78 7.26 -3.04
C LYS A 73 8.68 6.77 -1.90
N ALA A 74 8.14 5.94 -1.02
CA ALA A 74 8.95 5.36 0.05
C ALA A 74 10.02 4.44 -0.51
N GLU A 75 9.68 3.66 -1.52
CA GLU A 75 10.65 2.79 -2.18
C GLU A 75 11.75 3.58 -2.86
N ASP A 76 11.42 4.73 -3.45
CA ASP A 76 12.41 5.59 -4.06
C ASP A 76 13.43 6.11 -3.04
N ILE A 77 12.95 6.49 -1.87
CA ILE A 77 13.85 6.95 -0.79
C ILE A 77 14.74 5.80 -0.34
N LEU A 78 14.18 4.62 -0.22
CA LEU A 78 14.93 3.43 0.19
C LEU A 78 15.83 2.90 -0.91
N LYS A 79 15.67 3.39 -2.14
CA LYS A 79 16.43 2.95 -3.31
C LYS A 79 16.25 1.48 -3.61
N ILE A 80 15.03 1.02 -3.45
CA ILE A 80 14.65 -0.34 -3.82
C ILE A 80 13.73 -0.28 -5.04
N PRO A 81 13.71 -1.34 -5.87
CA PRO A 81 12.87 -1.32 -7.06
C PRO A 81 11.39 -1.39 -6.67
N HIS A 82 10.55 -0.80 -7.53
CA HIS A 82 9.13 -0.91 -7.34
C HIS A 82 8.70 -2.36 -7.55
N VAL A 83 7.86 -2.85 -6.66
CA VAL A 83 7.38 -4.23 -6.74
C VAL A 83 6.22 -4.29 -7.72
N MET A 84 6.25 -5.29 -8.61
CA MET A 84 5.21 -5.43 -9.62
C MET A 84 4.47 -6.73 -9.52
#